data_0d561c9d66da39630a3644b13fea5c30
#
_entry.id   0d561c9d66da39630a3644b13fea5c30
#
_cell.length_a   1.000
_cell.length_b   1.000
_cell.length_c   1.000
_cell.angle_alpha   90.00
_cell.angle_beta   90.00
_cell.angle_gamma   90.00
#
_symmetry.space_group_name_H-M   'P 1'
#
loop_
_entity.id
_entity.type
_entity.pdbx_description
1 polymer ?
#
loop_
_entity_poly.entity_id
_entity_poly.type
_entity_poly.pdbx_seq_one_letter_code
_entity_poly.pdbx_strand_id
1 'polypeptide(L)'
;MARIELNYVDGLVFQEDEHRYFLNGKELSGVTSVITKQLFPHSMDGIPKHILNASAEYGSKVHKILENWDKLWQKDDESVELQDYRSICREYGLVHEASEYLVTDFQNFASACDKVYRVSDDTVSIGDIKTVYGDLTKKANKEKLERCRVQLSLYRYMFLLVNPKMKVKDLFVLHIRCKERKNGTIDRIAKLIYVEPLPISTCKALLEAEVKGEQFVMPEAEPQKELTVDESLIRHLLQTKAEVEEQLSKIKARLLSDMEALGETTYITPTGIKIVR
;
A
#
# COMPACT_ATOMS: atom_id res chain seq x y z
N MET A 1 -15.62 13.88 7.68
CA MET A 1 -15.73 12.40 7.79
C MET A 1 -15.28 12.02 9.20
N ALA A 2 -15.98 11.09 9.87
CA ALA A 2 -15.55 10.57 11.15
C ALA A 2 -14.20 9.85 10.98
N ARG A 3 -13.35 9.92 12.00
CA ARG A 3 -12.06 9.22 12.00
C ARG A 3 -12.34 7.73 12.29
N ILE A 4 -11.70 6.84 11.55
CA ILE A 4 -11.75 5.40 11.84
C ILE A 4 -11.08 5.15 13.19
N GLU A 5 -11.70 4.33 14.04
CA GLU A 5 -11.06 3.83 15.25
C GLU A 5 -10.36 2.49 14.93
N LEU A 6 -9.04 2.57 14.74
CA LEU A 6 -8.21 1.38 14.68
C LEU A 6 -7.91 0.87 16.07
N ASN A 7 -7.99 -0.45 16.27
CA ASN A 7 -7.61 -1.08 17.53
C ASN A 7 -6.09 -1.14 17.66
N TYR A 8 -5.57 -0.84 18.84
CA TYR A 8 -4.17 -1.02 19.18
C TYR A 8 -4.04 -2.17 20.17
N VAL A 9 -3.02 -3.01 19.99
CA VAL A 9 -2.80 -4.18 20.85
C VAL A 9 -1.93 -3.76 22.03
N ASP A 10 -2.50 -3.79 23.22
CA ASP A 10 -1.76 -3.48 24.44
C ASP A 10 -0.58 -4.42 24.63
N GLY A 11 0.57 -3.85 24.98
CA GLY A 11 1.81 -4.60 25.19
C GLY A 11 2.50 -5.11 23.92
N LEU A 12 1.98 -4.80 22.72
CA LEU A 12 2.67 -5.05 21.45
C LEU A 12 3.65 -3.91 21.19
N VAL A 13 4.95 -4.24 21.12
CA VAL A 13 6.05 -3.28 20.95
C VAL A 13 6.95 -3.72 19.82
N PHE A 14 7.39 -2.78 19.01
CA PHE A 14 8.44 -2.95 18.03
C PHE A 14 9.71 -2.23 18.49
N GLN A 15 10.80 -2.96 18.61
CA GLN A 15 12.13 -2.42 18.89
C GLN A 15 12.85 -2.18 17.57
N GLU A 16 12.95 -0.91 17.18
CA GLU A 16 13.45 -0.49 15.88
C GLU A 16 14.93 -0.87 15.68
N ASP A 17 15.78 -0.66 16.70
CA ASP A 17 17.22 -0.92 16.64
C ASP A 17 17.57 -2.39 16.36
N GLU A 18 16.77 -3.31 16.92
CA GLU A 18 17.00 -4.76 16.79
C GLU A 18 16.06 -5.39 15.77
N HIS A 19 15.08 -4.62 15.24
CA HIS A 19 14.01 -5.07 14.35
C HIS A 19 13.24 -6.27 14.92
N ARG A 20 12.86 -6.19 16.22
CA ARG A 20 12.22 -7.27 16.97
C ARG A 20 10.84 -6.84 17.49
N TYR A 21 9.93 -7.79 17.53
CA TYR A 21 8.57 -7.58 18.04
C TYR A 21 8.39 -8.29 19.38
N PHE A 22 7.68 -7.65 20.30
CA PHE A 22 7.34 -8.23 21.59
C PHE A 22 5.87 -8.03 21.91
N LEU A 23 5.22 -9.06 22.47
CA LEU A 23 3.88 -8.96 23.03
C LEU A 23 3.93 -9.35 24.51
N ASN A 24 3.66 -8.40 25.40
CA ASN A 24 3.76 -8.59 26.87
C ASN A 24 5.11 -9.20 27.30
N GLY A 25 6.18 -8.78 26.67
CA GLY A 25 7.55 -9.26 26.95
C GLY A 25 7.93 -10.58 26.25
N LYS A 26 7.00 -11.27 25.59
CA LYS A 26 7.30 -12.43 24.74
C LYS A 26 7.73 -11.95 23.36
N GLU A 27 8.90 -12.43 22.91
CA GLU A 27 9.35 -12.16 21.54
C GLU A 27 8.48 -12.89 20.51
N LEU A 28 8.13 -12.17 19.41
CA LEU A 28 7.38 -12.68 18.28
C LEU A 28 8.22 -12.64 17.02
N SER A 29 8.01 -13.61 16.13
CA SER A 29 8.68 -13.65 14.84
C SER A 29 8.07 -12.62 13.86
N GLY A 30 8.95 -11.88 13.18
CA GLY A 30 8.54 -10.97 12.11
C GLY A 30 8.12 -11.74 10.84
N VAL A 31 7.01 -11.36 10.21
CA VAL A 31 6.50 -12.09 9.02
C VAL A 31 7.47 -12.06 7.84
N THR A 32 8.29 -11.04 7.70
CA THR A 32 9.30 -10.96 6.63
C THR A 32 10.33 -12.07 6.74
N SER A 33 10.73 -12.44 7.97
CA SER A 33 11.63 -13.56 8.24
C SER A 33 10.99 -14.89 7.87
N VAL A 34 9.72 -15.08 8.24
CA VAL A 34 8.92 -16.28 7.89
C VAL A 34 8.83 -16.43 6.37
N ILE A 35 8.45 -15.37 5.66
CA ILE A 35 8.36 -15.37 4.19
C ILE A 35 9.68 -15.76 3.55
N THR A 36 10.78 -15.16 4.02
CA THR A 36 12.11 -15.48 3.48
C THR A 36 12.46 -16.93 3.69
N LYS A 37 12.31 -17.44 4.92
CA LYS A 37 12.68 -18.81 5.28
C LYS A 37 11.81 -19.83 4.55
N GLN A 38 10.49 -19.64 4.50
CA GLN A 38 9.55 -20.61 3.99
C GLN A 38 9.41 -20.61 2.46
N LEU A 39 9.51 -19.45 1.82
CA LEU A 39 9.18 -19.32 0.40
C LEU A 39 10.34 -18.85 -0.48
N PHE A 40 11.26 -18.06 0.08
CA PHE A 40 12.31 -17.41 -0.70
C PHE A 40 13.69 -17.55 -0.04
N PRO A 41 14.13 -18.76 0.38
CA PRO A 41 15.35 -18.94 1.17
C PRO A 41 16.62 -18.46 0.45
N HIS A 42 16.61 -18.46 -0.88
CA HIS A 42 17.75 -18.09 -1.73
C HIS A 42 17.66 -16.68 -2.31
N SER A 43 16.66 -15.88 -1.92
CA SER A 43 16.41 -14.56 -2.52
C SER A 43 17.52 -13.53 -2.33
N MET A 44 18.44 -13.76 -1.38
CA MET A 44 19.58 -12.90 -1.08
C MET A 44 20.93 -13.51 -1.45
N ASP A 45 20.94 -14.74 -1.99
CA ASP A 45 22.17 -15.45 -2.34
C ASP A 45 22.96 -14.69 -3.40
N GLY A 46 24.28 -14.67 -3.22
CA GLY A 46 25.19 -14.01 -4.18
C GLY A 46 25.16 -12.47 -4.17
N ILE A 47 24.31 -11.83 -3.37
CA ILE A 47 24.30 -10.37 -3.28
C ILE A 47 25.35 -9.91 -2.24
N PRO A 48 26.33 -9.08 -2.63
CA PRO A 48 27.34 -8.57 -1.69
C PRO A 48 26.70 -7.79 -0.54
N LYS A 49 27.20 -8.00 0.69
CA LYS A 49 26.66 -7.35 1.91
C LYS A 49 26.59 -5.82 1.81
N HIS A 50 27.58 -5.17 1.19
CA HIS A 50 27.57 -3.72 1.05
C HIS A 50 26.42 -3.22 0.15
N ILE A 51 25.98 -4.01 -0.84
CA ILE A 51 24.81 -3.69 -1.68
C ILE A 51 23.53 -3.87 -0.89
N LEU A 52 23.42 -4.94 -0.10
CA LEU A 52 22.27 -5.16 0.79
C LEU A 52 22.14 -4.03 1.80
N ASN A 53 23.24 -3.67 2.48
CA ASN A 53 23.26 -2.59 3.47
C ASN A 53 22.87 -1.24 2.85
N ALA A 54 23.45 -0.88 1.71
CA ALA A 54 23.13 0.37 1.01
C ALA A 54 21.66 0.40 0.53
N SER A 55 21.08 -0.75 0.20
CA SER A 55 19.68 -0.85 -0.18
C SER A 55 18.75 -0.74 1.02
N ALA A 56 19.11 -1.35 2.16
CA ALA A 56 18.37 -1.24 3.41
C ALA A 56 18.37 0.20 3.93
N GLU A 57 19.57 0.84 3.98
CA GLU A 57 19.72 2.24 4.41
C GLU A 57 18.88 3.20 3.55
N TYR A 58 18.93 3.03 2.22
CA TYR A 58 18.12 3.82 1.32
C TYR A 58 16.61 3.57 1.55
N GLY A 59 16.20 2.32 1.75
CA GLY A 59 14.83 1.96 2.07
C GLY A 59 14.35 2.64 3.36
N SER A 60 15.09 2.48 4.45
CA SER A 60 14.77 3.09 5.76
C SER A 60 14.66 4.61 5.67
N LYS A 61 15.57 5.26 4.92
CA LYS A 61 15.50 6.70 4.68
C LYS A 61 14.18 7.11 4.00
N VAL A 62 13.79 6.41 2.93
CA VAL A 62 12.55 6.72 2.20
C VAL A 62 11.33 6.48 3.11
N HIS A 63 11.25 5.33 3.79
CA HIS A 63 10.17 5.06 4.75
C HIS A 63 10.03 6.18 5.77
N LYS A 64 11.15 6.64 6.36
CA LYS A 64 11.14 7.72 7.36
C LYS A 64 10.66 9.05 6.80
N ILE A 65 11.06 9.42 5.59
CA ILE A 65 10.58 10.63 4.91
C ILE A 65 9.06 10.58 4.73
N LEU A 66 8.54 9.47 4.22
CA LEU A 66 7.10 9.29 3.94
C LEU A 66 6.28 9.19 5.24
N GLU A 67 6.83 8.58 6.29
CA GLU A 67 6.21 8.52 7.61
C GLU A 67 6.12 9.91 8.24
N ASN A 68 7.21 10.67 8.22
CA ASN A 68 7.25 12.02 8.77
C ASN A 68 6.26 12.95 8.06
N TRP A 69 6.13 12.82 6.73
CA TRP A 69 5.11 13.56 5.99
C TRP A 69 3.70 13.24 6.49
N ASP A 70 3.36 11.97 6.62
CA ASP A 70 2.02 11.53 6.99
C ASP A 70 1.66 11.85 8.44
N LYS A 71 2.63 11.75 9.38
CA LYS A 71 2.41 11.99 10.81
C LYS A 71 2.55 13.46 11.22
N LEU A 72 3.52 14.15 10.64
CA LEU A 72 3.95 15.47 11.13
C LEU A 72 3.66 16.60 10.13
N TRP A 73 3.21 16.30 8.91
CA TRP A 73 3.03 17.28 7.82
C TRP A 73 4.28 18.11 7.60
N GLN A 74 5.47 17.49 7.76
CA GLN A 74 6.74 18.16 7.55
C GLN A 74 6.87 18.63 6.10
N LYS A 75 6.82 19.95 5.89
CA LYS A 75 6.86 20.57 4.57
C LYS A 75 8.29 20.78 4.04
N ASP A 76 9.30 20.59 4.88
CA ASP A 76 10.68 20.98 4.59
C ASP A 76 11.45 19.93 3.78
N ASP A 77 10.87 18.75 3.54
CA ASP A 77 11.47 17.72 2.69
C ASP A 77 10.95 17.87 1.25
N GLU A 78 11.85 18.21 0.33
CA GLU A 78 11.56 18.35 -1.11
C GLU A 78 12.13 17.17 -1.92
N SER A 79 12.40 16.03 -1.26
CA SER A 79 12.92 14.86 -1.96
C SER A 79 11.99 14.40 -3.09
N VAL A 80 12.60 13.85 -4.14
CA VAL A 80 11.84 13.35 -5.30
C VAL A 80 10.92 12.22 -4.88
N GLU A 81 11.35 11.38 -3.95
CA GLU A 81 10.57 10.27 -3.38
C GLU A 81 9.28 10.77 -2.71
N LEU A 82 9.37 11.87 -1.94
CA LEU A 82 8.20 12.46 -1.32
C LEU A 82 7.25 13.10 -2.35
N GLN A 83 7.81 13.78 -3.36
CA GLN A 83 7.00 14.34 -4.45
C GLN A 83 6.25 13.24 -5.21
N ASP A 84 6.93 12.12 -5.50
CA ASP A 84 6.34 10.93 -6.15
C ASP A 84 5.23 10.32 -5.29
N TYR A 85 5.48 10.14 -3.99
CA TYR A 85 4.48 9.64 -3.04
C TYR A 85 3.23 10.52 -3.00
N ARG A 86 3.41 11.84 -2.86
CA ARG A 86 2.30 12.82 -2.86
C ARG A 86 1.51 12.80 -4.17
N SER A 87 2.19 12.59 -5.29
CA SER A 87 1.53 12.49 -6.60
C SER A 87 0.69 11.24 -6.69
N ILE A 88 1.21 10.08 -6.24
CA ILE A 88 0.45 8.82 -6.16
C ILE A 88 -0.76 8.99 -5.23
N CYS A 89 -0.56 9.52 -4.02
CA CYS A 89 -1.66 9.70 -3.08
C CYS A 89 -2.79 10.57 -3.67
N ARG A 90 -2.44 11.61 -4.41
CA ARG A 90 -3.40 12.51 -5.07
C ARG A 90 -4.09 11.83 -6.25
N GLU A 91 -3.34 11.13 -7.10
CA GLU A 91 -3.86 10.42 -8.28
C GLU A 91 -4.87 9.34 -7.88
N TYR A 92 -4.55 8.55 -6.84
CA TYR A 92 -5.39 7.43 -6.40
C TYR A 92 -6.36 7.79 -5.26
N GLY A 93 -6.38 9.05 -4.83
CA GLY A 93 -7.26 9.51 -3.74
C GLY A 93 -6.98 8.83 -2.40
N LEU A 94 -5.72 8.51 -2.11
CA LEU A 94 -5.33 7.84 -0.89
C LEU A 94 -5.45 8.78 0.31
N VAL A 95 -6.20 8.36 1.32
CA VAL A 95 -6.38 9.11 2.58
C VAL A 95 -5.64 8.35 3.68
N HIS A 96 -4.52 8.90 4.12
CA HIS A 96 -3.69 8.30 5.17
C HIS A 96 -4.47 8.15 6.49
N GLU A 97 -4.38 6.98 7.12
CA GLU A 97 -4.97 6.68 8.43
C GLU A 97 -3.90 6.30 9.47
N ALA A 98 -2.95 5.43 9.10
CA ALA A 98 -1.84 5.06 9.97
C ALA A 98 -0.58 4.71 9.17
N SER A 99 0.60 4.93 9.78
CA SER A 99 1.90 4.45 9.31
C SER A 99 2.54 3.58 10.37
N GLU A 100 3.30 2.56 9.95
CA GLU A 100 3.96 1.58 10.83
C GLU A 100 2.97 0.98 11.83
N TYR A 101 1.79 0.60 11.33
CA TYR A 101 0.71 0.08 12.15
C TYR A 101 0.98 -1.37 12.55
N LEU A 102 1.15 -1.60 13.85
CA LEU A 102 1.50 -2.91 14.39
C LEU A 102 0.32 -3.89 14.33
N VAL A 103 0.60 -5.07 13.81
CA VAL A 103 -0.34 -6.18 13.67
C VAL A 103 0.26 -7.47 14.22
N THR A 104 -0.59 -8.39 14.72
CA THR A 104 -0.15 -9.65 15.31
C THR A 104 -1.22 -10.73 15.18
N ASP A 105 -0.79 -12.00 15.23
CA ASP A 105 -1.67 -13.16 15.42
C ASP A 105 -1.98 -13.43 16.90
N PHE A 106 -1.49 -12.56 17.81
CA PHE A 106 -1.56 -12.67 19.27
C PHE A 106 -0.80 -13.86 19.88
N GLN A 107 -0.07 -14.63 19.09
CA GLN A 107 0.59 -15.85 19.55
C GLN A 107 2.09 -15.90 19.24
N ASN A 108 2.46 -15.87 17.97
CA ASN A 108 3.81 -16.15 17.54
C ASN A 108 4.37 -15.12 16.56
N PHE A 109 3.52 -14.35 15.90
CA PHE A 109 3.92 -13.49 14.79
C PHE A 109 3.44 -12.07 14.97
N ALA A 110 4.27 -11.13 14.53
CA ALA A 110 3.92 -9.72 14.43
C ALA A 110 4.58 -9.07 13.22
N SER A 111 4.07 -7.91 12.86
CA SER A 111 4.68 -7.03 11.86
C SER A 111 4.18 -5.61 11.99
N ALA A 112 4.78 -4.70 11.22
CA ALA A 112 4.28 -3.36 11.02
C ALA A 112 3.77 -3.21 9.58
N CYS A 113 2.55 -2.73 9.39
CA CYS A 113 2.04 -2.32 8.10
C CYS A 113 2.58 -0.92 7.80
N ASP A 114 3.34 -0.77 6.72
CA ASP A 114 3.95 0.52 6.37
C ASP A 114 2.90 1.62 6.29
N LYS A 115 1.77 1.35 5.62
CA LYS A 115 0.68 2.30 5.39
C LYS A 115 -0.69 1.65 5.48
N VAL A 116 -1.60 2.32 6.20
CA VAL A 116 -3.03 2.04 6.21
C VAL A 116 -3.76 3.27 5.68
N TYR A 117 -4.62 3.08 4.70
CA TYR A 117 -5.40 4.15 4.06
C TYR A 117 -6.88 3.94 4.26
N ARG A 118 -7.58 5.00 4.63
CA ARG A 118 -9.02 4.99 4.82
C ARG A 118 -9.76 4.99 3.48
N VAL A 119 -10.73 4.08 3.34
CA VAL A 119 -11.66 4.02 2.21
C VAL A 119 -13.06 4.45 2.64
N SER A 120 -13.54 3.95 3.78
CA SER A 120 -14.81 4.33 4.40
C SER A 120 -14.72 4.18 5.92
N ASP A 121 -15.84 4.30 6.63
CA ASP A 121 -15.87 4.23 8.11
C ASP A 121 -15.48 2.84 8.66
N ASP A 122 -15.65 1.77 7.86
CA ASP A 122 -15.34 0.38 8.25
C ASP A 122 -14.32 -0.30 7.32
N THR A 123 -13.76 0.44 6.35
CA THR A 123 -12.97 -0.16 5.28
C THR A 123 -11.66 0.61 5.09
N VAL A 124 -10.57 -0.14 5.01
CA VAL A 124 -9.23 0.38 4.71
C VAL A 124 -8.62 -0.31 3.50
N SER A 125 -7.54 0.27 2.97
CA SER A 125 -6.59 -0.40 2.08
C SER A 125 -5.21 -0.41 2.75
N ILE A 126 -4.40 -1.45 2.50
CA ILE A 126 -3.07 -1.59 3.09
C ILE A 126 -2.02 -1.45 1.98
N GLY A 127 -1.08 -0.56 2.19
CA GLY A 127 0.04 -0.31 1.30
C GLY A 127 1.38 -0.68 1.92
N ASP A 128 2.30 -1.18 1.10
CA ASP A 128 3.65 -1.52 1.47
C ASP A 128 4.63 -0.75 0.57
N ILE A 129 5.59 -0.04 1.16
CA ILE A 129 6.55 0.79 0.45
C ILE A 129 7.72 -0.07 -0.01
N LYS A 130 8.07 0.00 -1.28
CA LYS A 130 9.26 -0.69 -1.83
C LYS A 130 10.14 0.26 -2.62
N THR A 131 11.42 0.21 -2.29
CA THR A 131 12.48 1.00 -2.93
C THR A 131 13.44 0.12 -3.75
N VAL A 132 13.02 -1.10 -4.07
CA VAL A 132 13.85 -2.10 -4.73
C VAL A 132 14.26 -1.68 -6.15
N TYR A 133 15.41 -2.17 -6.59
CA TYR A 133 15.89 -1.95 -7.94
C TYR A 133 15.06 -2.73 -8.97
N GLY A 134 14.79 -2.06 -10.10
CA GLY A 134 14.05 -2.62 -11.22
C GLY A 134 12.54 -2.55 -11.04
N ASP A 135 11.83 -2.39 -12.14
CA ASP A 135 10.37 -2.25 -12.17
C ASP A 135 9.70 -3.57 -11.77
N LEU A 136 8.97 -3.57 -10.66
CA LEU A 136 8.26 -4.74 -10.12
C LEU A 136 7.20 -5.31 -11.06
N THR A 137 6.68 -4.52 -12.00
CA THR A 137 5.71 -5.00 -13.00
C THR A 137 6.34 -5.84 -14.11
N LYS A 138 7.66 -5.87 -14.21
CA LYS A 138 8.36 -6.63 -15.24
C LYS A 138 8.51 -8.09 -14.86
N LYS A 139 8.41 -8.99 -15.86
CA LYS A 139 8.54 -10.44 -15.69
C LYS A 139 9.79 -10.85 -14.90
N ALA A 140 10.92 -10.16 -15.12
CA ALA A 140 12.18 -10.42 -14.41
C ALA A 140 12.10 -10.17 -12.88
N ASN A 141 11.10 -9.43 -12.39
CA ASN A 141 10.91 -9.12 -10.98
C ASN A 141 9.65 -9.78 -10.40
N LYS A 142 9.07 -10.78 -11.08
CA LYS A 142 7.85 -11.49 -10.65
C LYS A 142 8.00 -12.06 -9.22
N GLU A 143 9.12 -12.66 -8.91
CA GLU A 143 9.40 -13.20 -7.57
C GLU A 143 9.39 -12.12 -6.49
N LYS A 144 9.99 -10.95 -6.77
CA LYS A 144 9.96 -9.81 -5.83
C LYS A 144 8.54 -9.30 -5.59
N LEU A 145 7.72 -9.23 -6.65
CA LEU A 145 6.33 -8.82 -6.53
C LEU A 145 5.51 -9.88 -5.77
N GLU A 146 5.76 -11.17 -6.02
CA GLU A 146 5.10 -12.27 -5.29
C GLU A 146 5.45 -12.22 -3.79
N ARG A 147 6.70 -11.93 -3.45
CA ARG A 147 7.11 -11.72 -2.06
C ARG A 147 6.33 -10.58 -1.39
N CYS A 148 6.14 -9.45 -2.10
CA CYS A 148 5.31 -8.34 -1.60
C CYS A 148 3.84 -8.76 -1.44
N ARG A 149 3.31 -9.54 -2.37
CA ARG A 149 1.95 -10.07 -2.32
C ARG A 149 1.72 -10.94 -1.08
N VAL A 150 2.65 -11.86 -0.78
CA VAL A 150 2.58 -12.70 0.42
C VAL A 150 2.65 -11.84 1.68
N GLN A 151 3.57 -10.87 1.74
CA GLN A 151 3.75 -9.95 2.86
C GLN A 151 2.46 -9.17 3.15
N LEU A 152 1.90 -8.51 2.14
CA LEU A 152 0.65 -7.76 2.25
C LEU A 152 -0.54 -8.66 2.64
N SER A 153 -0.56 -9.92 2.17
CA SER A 153 -1.61 -10.87 2.53
C SER A 153 -1.54 -11.27 4.01
N LEU A 154 -0.33 -11.45 4.56
CA LEU A 154 -0.13 -11.70 5.99
C LEU A 154 -0.47 -10.47 6.83
N TYR A 155 -0.13 -9.27 6.35
CA TYR A 155 -0.55 -8.02 6.98
C TYR A 155 -2.08 -7.91 7.05
N ARG A 156 -2.75 -8.16 5.93
CA ARG A 156 -4.23 -8.21 5.88
C ARG A 156 -4.81 -9.22 6.87
N TYR A 157 -4.24 -10.43 6.91
CA TYR A 157 -4.70 -11.47 7.84
C TYR A 157 -4.60 -11.01 9.30
N MET A 158 -3.44 -10.55 9.74
CA MET A 158 -3.23 -10.07 11.11
C MET A 158 -3.97 -8.77 11.40
N PHE A 159 -4.09 -7.87 10.42
CA PHE A 159 -4.89 -6.65 10.55
C PHE A 159 -6.35 -6.96 10.89
N LEU A 160 -6.94 -7.95 10.21
CA LEU A 160 -8.32 -8.38 10.46
C LEU A 160 -8.48 -9.09 11.82
N LEU A 161 -7.43 -9.73 12.36
CA LEU A 161 -7.45 -10.26 13.72
C LEU A 161 -7.46 -9.14 14.76
N VAL A 162 -6.67 -8.10 14.57
CA VAL A 162 -6.63 -6.93 15.45
C VAL A 162 -7.89 -6.07 15.30
N ASN A 163 -8.44 -5.97 14.09
CA ASN A 163 -9.61 -5.14 13.75
C ASN A 163 -10.76 -5.98 13.17
N PRO A 164 -11.42 -6.83 13.96
CA PRO A 164 -12.40 -7.81 13.45
C PRO A 164 -13.67 -7.19 12.83
N LYS A 165 -13.93 -5.90 13.09
CA LYS A 165 -15.06 -5.17 12.52
C LYS A 165 -14.71 -4.41 11.22
N MET A 166 -13.43 -4.38 10.86
CA MET A 166 -12.95 -3.68 9.69
C MET A 166 -12.91 -4.58 8.46
N LYS A 167 -12.91 -3.97 7.30
CA LYS A 167 -12.71 -4.62 5.99
C LYS A 167 -11.43 -4.09 5.36
N VAL A 168 -10.75 -4.95 4.63
CA VAL A 168 -9.61 -4.54 3.78
C VAL A 168 -10.04 -4.68 2.34
N LYS A 169 -10.09 -3.55 1.62
CA LYS A 169 -10.51 -3.49 0.22
C LYS A 169 -9.38 -3.88 -0.72
N ASP A 170 -8.31 -3.12 -0.69
CA ASP A 170 -7.20 -3.29 -1.62
C ASP A 170 -5.89 -3.52 -0.88
N LEU A 171 -5.00 -4.30 -1.52
CA LEU A 171 -3.60 -4.42 -1.15
C LEU A 171 -2.76 -3.89 -2.31
N PHE A 172 -1.76 -3.06 -2.02
CA PHE A 172 -0.90 -2.52 -3.06
C PHE A 172 0.52 -2.22 -2.60
N VAL A 173 1.44 -2.28 -3.54
CA VAL A 173 2.82 -1.85 -3.36
C VAL A 173 2.98 -0.42 -3.84
N LEU A 174 3.52 0.44 -3.01
CA LEU A 174 4.01 1.77 -3.37
C LEU A 174 5.47 1.65 -3.77
N HIS A 175 5.73 1.45 -5.06
CA HIS A 175 7.07 1.31 -5.57
C HIS A 175 7.64 2.69 -5.89
N ILE A 176 8.43 3.22 -4.95
CA ILE A 176 9.00 4.56 -5.00
C ILE A 176 10.51 4.45 -4.95
N ARG A 177 11.18 4.94 -5.99
CA ARG A 177 12.63 4.93 -6.09
C ARG A 177 13.12 6.10 -6.92
N CYS A 178 14.08 6.84 -6.40
CA CYS A 178 14.83 7.84 -7.16
C CYS A 178 16.31 7.74 -6.78
N LYS A 179 17.12 7.12 -7.62
CA LYS A 179 18.54 6.94 -7.35
C LYS A 179 19.38 7.22 -8.61
N GLU A 180 20.35 8.11 -8.47
CA GLU A 180 21.35 8.33 -9.51
C GLU A 180 22.28 7.13 -9.61
N ARG A 181 22.53 6.68 -10.83
CA ARG A 181 23.48 5.62 -11.14
C ARG A 181 24.88 6.21 -11.33
N LYS A 182 25.90 5.39 -11.20
CA LYS A 182 27.31 5.79 -11.40
C LYS A 182 27.60 6.43 -12.77
N ASN A 183 26.77 6.17 -13.77
CA ASN A 183 26.86 6.75 -15.11
C ASN A 183 26.07 8.05 -15.28
N GLY A 184 25.55 8.65 -14.19
CA GLY A 184 24.75 9.87 -14.21
C GLY A 184 23.29 9.69 -14.63
N THR A 185 22.84 8.47 -14.95
CA THR A 185 21.42 8.24 -15.25
C THR A 185 20.61 8.10 -13.95
N ILE A 186 19.38 8.65 -13.94
CA ILE A 186 18.48 8.55 -12.82
C ILE A 186 17.59 7.34 -12.99
N ASP A 187 17.60 6.45 -11.98
CA ASP A 187 16.69 5.32 -11.86
C ASP A 187 15.49 5.79 -11.02
N ARG A 188 14.41 6.24 -11.68
CA ARG A 188 13.21 6.77 -11.04
C ARG A 188 12.03 5.86 -11.34
N ILE A 189 11.35 5.45 -10.28
CA ILE A 189 10.12 4.65 -10.33
C ILE A 189 9.14 5.27 -9.33
N ALA A 190 7.92 5.52 -9.77
CA ALA A 190 6.81 5.98 -8.94
C ALA A 190 5.56 5.28 -9.43
N LYS A 191 5.16 4.20 -8.75
CA LYS A 191 4.03 3.35 -9.17
C LYS A 191 3.26 2.85 -7.95
N LEU A 192 1.95 2.79 -8.09
CA LEU A 192 1.08 1.99 -7.24
C LEU A 192 0.75 0.69 -7.99
N ILE A 193 1.01 -0.45 -7.36
CA ILE A 193 0.83 -1.78 -7.97
C ILE A 193 -0.11 -2.57 -7.08
N TYR A 194 -1.34 -2.80 -7.55
CA TYR A 194 -2.30 -3.66 -6.84
C TYR A 194 -1.82 -5.10 -6.86
N VAL A 195 -2.08 -5.81 -5.76
CA VAL A 195 -1.81 -7.24 -5.63
C VAL A 195 -3.05 -7.96 -5.11
N GLU A 196 -3.34 -9.10 -5.72
CA GLU A 196 -4.44 -9.96 -5.26
C GLU A 196 -4.06 -10.64 -3.94
N PRO A 197 -4.91 -10.54 -2.89
CA PRO A 197 -4.62 -11.18 -1.61
C PRO A 197 -4.62 -12.70 -1.72
N LEU A 198 -3.73 -13.35 -0.97
CA LEU A 198 -3.84 -14.78 -0.72
C LEU A 198 -5.10 -15.07 0.10
N PRO A 199 -5.72 -16.26 -0.06
CA PRO A 199 -6.75 -16.74 0.84
C PRO A 199 -6.27 -16.72 2.30
N ILE A 200 -7.15 -16.39 3.23
CA ILE A 200 -6.82 -16.40 4.68
C ILE A 200 -6.37 -17.79 5.14
N SER A 201 -6.95 -18.85 4.59
CA SER A 201 -6.53 -20.23 4.83
C SER A 201 -5.07 -20.48 4.47
N THR A 202 -4.61 -19.94 3.33
CA THR A 202 -3.21 -20.02 2.89
C THR A 202 -2.28 -19.25 3.83
N CYS A 203 -2.67 -18.05 4.27
CA CYS A 203 -1.90 -17.28 5.25
C CYS A 203 -1.75 -18.04 6.58
N LYS A 204 -2.83 -18.64 7.08
CA LYS A 204 -2.82 -19.48 8.28
C LYS A 204 -1.90 -20.69 8.12
N ALA A 205 -2.05 -21.43 7.02
CA ALA A 205 -1.25 -22.63 6.77
C ALA A 205 0.25 -22.32 6.68
N LEU A 206 0.64 -21.16 6.09
CA LEU A 206 2.03 -20.70 6.07
C LEU A 206 2.58 -20.47 7.48
N LEU A 207 1.83 -19.77 8.33
CA LEU A 207 2.23 -19.47 9.71
C LEU A 207 2.24 -20.74 10.58
N GLU A 208 1.28 -21.63 10.40
CA GLU A 208 1.22 -22.92 11.10
C GLU A 208 2.39 -23.83 10.74
N ALA A 209 2.78 -23.87 9.45
CA ALA A 209 3.96 -24.63 9.01
C ALA A 209 5.24 -24.12 9.68
N GLU A 210 5.39 -22.78 9.78
CA GLU A 210 6.52 -22.19 10.50
C GLU A 210 6.57 -22.60 11.97
N VAL A 211 5.43 -22.57 12.67
CA VAL A 211 5.33 -22.97 14.09
C VAL A 211 5.69 -24.45 14.28
N LYS A 212 5.27 -25.32 13.35
CA LYS A 212 5.56 -26.77 13.38
C LYS A 212 6.97 -27.12 12.92
N GLY A 213 7.71 -26.17 12.34
CA GLY A 213 9.00 -26.42 11.71
C GLY A 213 8.89 -27.22 10.42
N GLU A 214 7.74 -27.20 9.77
CA GLU A 214 7.46 -27.88 8.50
C GLU A 214 7.75 -26.92 7.33
N GLN A 215 8.09 -27.48 6.15
CA GLN A 215 8.23 -26.68 4.94
C GLN A 215 6.86 -26.40 4.35
N PHE A 216 6.52 -25.14 4.19
CA PHE A 216 5.29 -24.75 3.52
C PHE A 216 5.42 -24.87 2.00
N VAL A 217 4.39 -25.44 1.38
CA VAL A 217 4.27 -25.49 -0.07
C VAL A 217 3.09 -24.60 -0.48
N MET A 218 3.39 -23.59 -1.31
CA MET A 218 2.33 -22.72 -1.83
C MET A 218 1.33 -23.56 -2.62
N PRO A 219 0.03 -23.52 -2.31
CA PRO A 219 -0.97 -24.18 -3.14
C PRO A 219 -0.86 -23.72 -4.59
N GLU A 220 -0.97 -24.65 -5.53
CA GLU A 220 -1.10 -24.27 -6.93
C GLU A 220 -2.29 -23.32 -7.08
N ALA A 221 -2.08 -22.20 -7.74
CA ALA A 221 -3.17 -21.28 -8.05
C ALA A 221 -4.18 -22.07 -8.89
N GLU A 222 -5.43 -22.15 -8.42
CA GLU A 222 -6.50 -22.60 -9.31
C GLU A 222 -6.40 -21.77 -10.59
N PRO A 223 -6.48 -22.39 -11.77
CA PRO A 223 -6.39 -21.64 -13.01
C PRO A 223 -7.48 -20.56 -12.97
N GLN A 224 -7.04 -19.33 -12.73
CA GLN A 224 -7.95 -18.19 -12.88
C GLN A 224 -8.51 -18.32 -14.29
N LYS A 225 -9.84 -18.44 -14.42
CA LYS A 225 -10.49 -18.17 -15.69
C LYS A 225 -9.91 -16.83 -16.14
N GLU A 226 -9.10 -16.86 -17.18
CA GLU A 226 -8.68 -15.63 -17.85
C GLU A 226 -9.96 -14.92 -18.27
N LEU A 227 -10.39 -13.99 -17.45
CA LEU A 227 -11.25 -12.93 -17.93
C LEU A 227 -10.33 -12.17 -18.90
N THR A 228 -10.58 -12.35 -20.18
CA THR A 228 -10.01 -11.51 -21.23
C THR A 228 -10.61 -10.12 -21.06
N VAL A 229 -10.18 -9.46 -20.03
CA VAL A 229 -10.50 -8.06 -19.80
C VAL A 229 -9.52 -7.28 -20.65
N ASP A 230 -10.03 -6.58 -21.64
CA ASP A 230 -9.23 -5.65 -22.42
C ASP A 230 -8.78 -4.50 -21.50
N GLU A 231 -7.58 -4.63 -20.90
CA GLU A 231 -7.01 -3.61 -20.04
C GLU A 231 -6.88 -2.26 -20.74
N SER A 232 -6.70 -2.25 -22.06
CA SER A 232 -6.62 -1.04 -22.85
C SER A 232 -7.94 -0.31 -22.87
N LEU A 233 -9.03 -1.06 -22.99
CA LEU A 233 -10.41 -0.52 -22.95
C LEU A 233 -10.75 0.03 -21.56
N ILE A 234 -10.37 -0.70 -20.49
CA ILE A 234 -10.60 -0.22 -19.13
C ILE A 234 -9.83 1.08 -18.88
N ARG A 235 -8.54 1.16 -19.26
CA ARG A 235 -7.77 2.40 -19.14
C ARG A 235 -8.41 3.55 -19.90
N HIS A 236 -8.84 3.28 -21.14
CA HIS A 236 -9.51 4.29 -21.96
C HIS A 236 -10.80 4.78 -21.30
N LEU A 237 -11.63 3.87 -20.80
CA LEU A 237 -12.89 4.22 -20.13
C LEU A 237 -12.66 4.99 -18.81
N LEU A 238 -11.63 4.62 -18.04
CA LEU A 238 -11.26 5.34 -16.81
C LEU A 238 -10.73 6.75 -17.12
N GLN A 239 -9.94 6.88 -18.16
CA GLN A 239 -9.43 8.18 -18.61
C GLN A 239 -10.58 9.06 -19.11
N THR A 240 -11.46 8.53 -19.96
CA THR A 240 -12.65 9.24 -20.46
C THR A 240 -13.56 9.68 -19.32
N LYS A 241 -13.77 8.82 -18.30
CA LYS A 241 -14.51 9.16 -17.10
C LYS A 241 -13.88 10.36 -16.36
N ALA A 242 -12.57 10.34 -16.14
CA ALA A 242 -11.85 11.42 -15.46
C ALA A 242 -11.96 12.74 -16.22
N GLU A 243 -11.82 12.72 -17.56
CA GLU A 243 -11.98 13.88 -18.42
C GLU A 243 -13.40 14.46 -18.36
N VAL A 244 -14.42 13.60 -18.38
CA VAL A 244 -15.83 14.02 -18.24
C VAL A 244 -16.11 14.61 -16.85
N GLU A 245 -15.57 14.01 -15.79
CA GLU A 245 -15.69 14.53 -14.41
C GLU A 245 -15.02 15.91 -14.26
N GLU A 246 -13.85 16.11 -14.87
CA GLU A 246 -13.17 17.42 -14.90
C GLU A 246 -13.98 18.47 -15.66
N GLN A 247 -14.50 18.13 -16.83
CA GLN A 247 -15.36 19.05 -17.61
C GLN A 247 -16.63 19.40 -16.85
N LEU A 248 -17.27 18.41 -16.22
CA LEU A 248 -18.46 18.62 -15.40
C LEU A 248 -18.17 19.57 -14.21
N SER A 249 -17.01 19.40 -13.59
CA SER A 249 -16.58 20.29 -12.50
C SER A 249 -16.38 21.73 -12.98
N LYS A 250 -15.77 21.94 -14.14
CA LYS A 250 -15.58 23.28 -14.75
C LYS A 250 -16.91 23.94 -15.10
N ILE A 251 -17.84 23.18 -15.69
CA ILE A 251 -19.18 23.67 -16.02
C ILE A 251 -19.96 24.05 -14.75
N LYS A 252 -19.93 23.20 -13.72
CA LYS A 252 -20.57 23.49 -12.42
C LYS A 252 -20.00 24.76 -11.78
N ALA A 253 -18.68 24.90 -11.76
CA ALA A 253 -18.02 26.09 -11.18
C ALA A 253 -18.44 27.37 -11.92
N ARG A 254 -18.50 27.33 -13.26
CA ARG A 254 -18.95 28.45 -14.08
C ARG A 254 -20.42 28.80 -13.81
N LEU A 255 -21.31 27.82 -13.81
CA LEU A 255 -22.73 28.01 -13.53
C LEU A 255 -22.96 28.58 -12.14
N LEU A 256 -22.24 28.12 -11.11
CA LEU A 256 -22.33 28.67 -9.76
C LEU A 256 -21.87 30.13 -9.71
N SER A 257 -20.81 30.48 -10.43
CA SER A 257 -20.33 31.87 -10.54
C SER A 257 -21.36 32.76 -11.26
N ASP A 258 -21.96 32.29 -12.35
CA ASP A 258 -22.99 33.02 -13.11
C ASP A 258 -24.26 33.21 -12.26
N MET A 259 -24.69 32.17 -11.51
CA MET A 259 -25.82 32.26 -10.58
C MET A 259 -25.56 33.26 -9.45
N GLU A 260 -24.31 33.32 -8.96
CA GLU A 260 -23.91 34.31 -7.94
C GLU A 260 -23.98 35.73 -8.46
N ALA A 261 -23.50 35.99 -9.67
CA ALA A 261 -23.53 37.27 -10.31
C ALA A 261 -24.97 37.75 -10.59
N LEU A 262 -25.90 36.82 -10.83
CA LEU A 262 -27.31 37.11 -11.06
C LEU A 262 -28.17 37.13 -9.79
N GLY A 263 -27.61 36.77 -8.63
CA GLY A 263 -28.34 36.67 -7.37
C GLY A 263 -29.33 35.50 -7.30
N GLU A 264 -29.16 34.49 -8.21
CA GLU A 264 -30.05 33.34 -8.31
C GLU A 264 -29.58 32.21 -7.39
N THR A 265 -30.52 31.53 -6.74
CA THR A 265 -30.23 30.36 -5.88
C THR A 265 -30.56 29.02 -6.55
N THR A 266 -31.33 29.08 -7.63
CA THR A 266 -31.76 27.88 -8.37
C THR A 266 -31.81 28.20 -9.86
N TYR A 267 -31.26 27.31 -10.67
CA TYR A 267 -31.32 27.36 -12.13
C TYR A 267 -31.85 26.04 -12.68
N ILE A 268 -32.75 26.07 -13.63
CA ILE A 268 -33.26 24.92 -14.34
C ILE A 268 -32.85 25.01 -15.81
N THR A 269 -32.06 24.04 -16.27
CA THR A 269 -31.62 23.98 -17.66
C THR A 269 -32.82 23.77 -18.61
N PRO A 270 -32.70 24.11 -19.91
CA PRO A 270 -33.75 23.81 -20.90
C PRO A 270 -34.15 22.32 -20.98
N THR A 271 -33.27 21.42 -20.54
CA THR A 271 -33.50 19.97 -20.48
C THR A 271 -34.03 19.49 -19.12
N GLY A 272 -34.36 20.41 -18.20
CA GLY A 272 -34.99 20.09 -16.92
C GLY A 272 -34.03 19.72 -15.79
N ILE A 273 -32.71 19.88 -15.96
CA ILE A 273 -31.73 19.65 -14.87
C ILE A 273 -31.79 20.82 -13.89
N LYS A 274 -32.11 20.53 -12.63
CA LYS A 274 -32.14 21.53 -11.56
C LYS A 274 -30.76 21.64 -10.90
N ILE A 275 -30.20 22.87 -10.87
CA ILE A 275 -28.96 23.21 -10.20
C ILE A 275 -29.32 24.13 -9.02
N VAL A 276 -28.83 23.80 -7.86
CA VAL A 276 -29.04 24.56 -6.61
C VAL A 276 -27.67 24.95 -6.05
N ARG A 277 -27.57 26.23 -5.66
CA ARG A 277 -26.35 26.78 -5.01
C ARG A 277 -26.25 26.32 -3.57
#